data_af9af4604c45629fc09fb3a2b2c5308a
#
_entry.id   af9af4604c45629fc09fb3a2b2c5308a
#
_cell.length_a   1.000
_cell.length_b   1.000
_cell.length_c   1.000
_cell.angle_alpha   90.00
_cell.angle_beta   90.00
_cell.angle_gamma   90.00
#
_symmetry.space_group_name_H-M   'P 1'
#
loop_
_entity.id
_entity.type
_entity.pdbx_description
1 polymer ?
#
loop_
_entity_poly.entity_id
_entity_poly.type
_entity_poly.pdbx_seq_one_letter_code
_entity_poly.pdbx_strand_id
1 'polypeptide(L)'
;IMPFFALLYFNYFGKTGVEPIKFYKWSAFGYTLWIILPVVLGIFCTMLIHEENQYDMLKQLWIVPISKMGYFFSKFFVVLIYSICFMLITAVASVLFSVLSGYVVFSWASILYLLKKCLEIGVITAFVMLPILAIATSQKGYILPICITLVYAFSGFVIMTINMYLHPLSSMGVIIMRNKDIPGLIFSQEINVPLAFLCICIWSIVSVLFANIALGRRK
;
A
#
# COMPACT_ATOMS: atom_id res chain seq x y z
N ILE A 1 -3.51 0.85 14.18
CA ILE A 1 -3.54 -0.49 14.82
C ILE A 1 -2.11 -0.93 15.16
N MET A 2 -1.18 -0.99 14.17
CA MET A 2 0.20 -1.47 14.41
C MET A 2 1.02 -0.64 15.42
N PRO A 3 0.95 0.69 15.47
CA PRO A 3 1.64 1.45 16.52
C PRO A 3 1.21 1.04 17.93
N PHE A 4 -0.06 0.71 18.11
CA PHE A 4 -0.59 0.22 19.39
C PHE A 4 -0.04 -1.18 19.73
N PHE A 5 0.00 -2.11 18.76
CA PHE A 5 0.62 -3.42 18.98
C PHE A 5 2.12 -3.34 19.27
N ALA A 6 2.83 -2.43 18.61
CA ALA A 6 4.23 -2.16 18.91
C ALA A 6 4.41 -1.69 20.37
N LEU A 7 3.56 -0.77 20.83
CA LEU A 7 3.55 -0.31 22.20
C LEU A 7 3.32 -1.47 23.19
N LEU A 8 2.30 -2.31 22.96
CA LEU A 8 2.03 -3.47 23.80
C LEU A 8 3.20 -4.44 23.85
N TYR A 9 3.83 -4.70 22.70
CA TYR A 9 5.00 -5.59 22.59
C TYR A 9 6.18 -5.07 23.43
N PHE A 10 6.55 -3.80 23.27
CA PHE A 10 7.67 -3.23 24.02
C PHE A 10 7.36 -3.09 25.51
N ASN A 11 6.10 -2.84 25.88
CA ASN A 11 5.66 -2.84 27.29
C ASN A 11 5.78 -4.23 27.91
N TYR A 12 5.30 -5.27 27.24
CA TYR A 12 5.32 -6.65 27.73
C TYR A 12 6.74 -7.16 27.95
N PHE A 13 7.68 -6.85 27.03
CA PHE A 13 9.07 -7.27 27.15
C PHE A 13 9.95 -6.33 28.00
N GLY A 14 9.38 -5.30 28.61
CA GLY A 14 10.08 -4.39 29.54
C GLY A 14 11.28 -3.66 28.93
N LYS A 15 11.32 -3.47 27.62
CA LYS A 15 12.44 -2.83 26.91
C LYS A 15 12.27 -1.31 26.95
N THR A 16 12.93 -0.66 27.90
CA THR A 16 13.08 0.80 27.96
C THR A 16 14.35 1.24 27.22
N GLY A 17 14.35 2.42 26.60
CA GLY A 17 15.53 2.95 25.88
C GLY A 17 15.75 2.33 24.51
N VAL A 18 14.69 1.96 23.81
CA VAL A 18 14.74 1.42 22.45
C VAL A 18 15.16 2.53 21.46
N GLU A 19 16.04 2.20 20.53
CA GLU A 19 16.38 3.13 19.44
C GLU A 19 15.12 3.53 18.66
N PRO A 20 14.90 4.84 18.42
CA PRO A 20 13.71 5.35 17.73
C PRO A 20 13.40 4.63 16.41
N ILE A 21 14.44 4.38 15.63
CA ILE A 21 14.34 3.73 14.32
C ILE A 21 13.82 2.29 14.46
N LYS A 22 14.25 1.54 15.48
CA LYS A 22 13.77 0.17 15.71
C LYS A 22 12.27 0.14 16.05
N PHE A 23 11.80 1.08 16.87
CA PHE A 23 10.39 1.19 17.18
C PHE A 23 9.56 1.51 15.92
N TYR A 24 10.00 2.49 15.12
CA TYR A 24 9.30 2.90 13.91
C TYR A 24 9.27 1.81 12.83
N LYS A 25 10.32 0.99 12.72
CA LYS A 25 10.36 -0.17 11.84
C LYS A 25 9.25 -1.18 12.16
N TRP A 26 9.03 -1.45 13.43
CA TRP A 26 7.96 -2.35 13.87
C TRP A 26 6.58 -1.72 13.75
N SER A 27 6.41 -0.46 14.15
CA SER A 27 5.11 0.21 14.23
C SER A 27 4.55 0.64 12.88
N ALA A 28 5.40 1.13 11.96
CA ALA A 28 4.96 1.72 10.71
C ALA A 28 5.32 0.90 9.46
N PHE A 29 6.45 0.16 9.47
CA PHE A 29 6.95 -0.48 8.24
C PHE A 29 6.73 -1.99 8.19
N GLY A 30 6.55 -2.68 9.31
CA GLY A 30 6.38 -4.12 9.34
C GLY A 30 5.10 -4.61 8.67
N TYR A 31 4.18 -5.16 9.43
CA TYR A 31 2.92 -5.70 8.90
C TYR A 31 2.02 -4.65 8.24
N THR A 32 2.19 -3.36 8.57
CA THR A 32 1.45 -2.26 7.91
C THR A 32 1.71 -2.24 6.42
N LEU A 33 2.97 -2.36 6.02
CA LEU A 33 3.40 -2.34 4.62
C LEU A 33 2.89 -3.55 3.83
N TRP A 34 3.00 -4.76 4.41
CA TRP A 34 2.80 -6.00 3.69
C TRP A 34 1.34 -6.45 3.61
N ILE A 35 0.58 -6.19 4.66
CA ILE A 35 -0.77 -6.75 4.79
C ILE A 35 -1.80 -5.64 4.95
N ILE A 36 -1.64 -4.77 5.95
CA ILE A 36 -2.71 -3.85 6.33
C ILE A 36 -2.98 -2.84 5.22
N LEU A 37 -1.95 -2.15 4.74
CA LEU A 37 -2.12 -1.10 3.74
C LEU A 37 -2.63 -1.65 2.40
N PRO A 38 -2.07 -2.73 1.80
CA PRO A 38 -2.60 -3.31 0.57
C PRO A 38 -4.05 -3.80 0.72
N VAL A 39 -4.39 -4.48 1.82
CA VAL A 39 -5.75 -4.98 2.04
C VAL A 39 -6.74 -3.82 2.19
N VAL A 40 -6.43 -2.82 3.02
CA VAL A 40 -7.28 -1.64 3.22
C VAL A 40 -7.47 -0.87 1.91
N LEU A 41 -6.39 -0.64 1.15
CA LEU A 41 -6.48 0.04 -0.14
C LEU A 41 -7.26 -0.76 -1.17
N GLY A 42 -7.12 -2.08 -1.20
CA GLY A 42 -7.87 -2.93 -2.12
C GLY A 42 -9.36 -2.96 -1.82
N ILE A 43 -9.74 -3.01 -0.54
CA ILE A 43 -11.13 -2.86 -0.12
C ILE A 43 -11.64 -1.46 -0.51
N PHE A 44 -10.86 -0.42 -0.25
CA PHE A 44 -11.21 0.95 -0.62
C PHE A 44 -11.38 1.13 -2.14
N CYS A 45 -10.47 0.60 -2.96
CA CYS A 45 -10.61 0.57 -4.42
C CYS A 45 -11.92 -0.07 -4.85
N THR A 46 -12.28 -1.19 -4.21
CA THR A 46 -13.50 -1.93 -4.52
C THR A 46 -14.75 -1.14 -4.14
N MET A 47 -14.79 -0.56 -2.94
CA MET A 47 -15.92 0.24 -2.47
C MET A 47 -16.11 1.49 -3.34
N LEU A 48 -15.02 2.19 -3.69
CA LEU A 48 -15.03 3.39 -4.50
C LEU A 48 -15.68 3.16 -5.88
N ILE A 49 -15.46 1.99 -6.47
CA ILE A 49 -16.05 1.62 -7.77
C ILE A 49 -17.46 1.06 -7.60
N HIS A 50 -17.70 0.29 -6.54
CA HIS A 50 -18.98 -0.37 -6.31
C HIS A 50 -20.11 0.63 -6.02
N GLU A 51 -19.86 1.64 -5.19
CA GLU A 51 -20.84 2.68 -4.88
C GLU A 51 -21.35 3.38 -6.15
N GLU A 52 -20.46 3.72 -7.07
CA GLU A 52 -20.85 4.36 -8.32
C GLU A 52 -21.61 3.43 -9.26
N ASN A 53 -21.31 2.13 -9.23
CA ASN A 53 -22.06 1.13 -9.98
C ASN A 53 -23.49 0.95 -9.43
N GLN A 54 -23.64 0.99 -8.10
CA GLN A 54 -24.92 0.75 -7.41
C GLN A 54 -25.92 1.87 -7.63
N TYR A 55 -25.45 3.12 -7.70
CA TYR A 55 -26.32 4.28 -7.93
C TYR A 55 -26.51 4.64 -9.41
N ASP A 56 -26.15 3.76 -10.35
CA ASP A 56 -26.19 4.01 -11.80
C ASP A 56 -25.48 5.31 -12.23
N MET A 57 -24.63 5.86 -11.37
CA MET A 57 -23.88 7.10 -11.64
C MET A 57 -23.00 6.97 -12.89
N LEU A 58 -22.52 5.78 -13.18
CA LEU A 58 -21.75 5.51 -14.39
C LEU A 58 -22.58 5.77 -15.65
N LYS A 59 -23.88 5.48 -15.68
CA LYS A 59 -24.73 5.77 -16.83
C LYS A 59 -24.91 7.27 -17.03
N GLN A 60 -25.03 8.02 -15.93
CA GLN A 60 -25.11 9.50 -15.99
C GLN A 60 -23.77 10.12 -16.40
N LEU A 61 -22.65 9.54 -15.94
CA LEU A 61 -21.32 10.00 -16.31
C LEU A 61 -21.02 9.82 -17.81
N TRP A 62 -21.62 8.79 -18.44
CA TRP A 62 -21.43 8.55 -19.88
C TRP A 62 -22.24 9.51 -20.79
N ILE A 63 -23.18 10.26 -20.25
CA ILE A 63 -23.90 11.33 -20.96
C ILE A 63 -23.00 12.57 -21.10
N VAL A 64 -22.09 12.80 -20.16
CA VAL A 64 -21.08 13.86 -20.21
C VAL A 64 -19.87 13.34 -21.00
N PRO A 65 -19.23 14.14 -21.87
CA PRO A 65 -18.10 13.69 -22.70
C PRO A 65 -16.81 13.53 -21.87
N ILE A 66 -16.85 12.67 -20.86
CA ILE A 66 -15.68 12.32 -20.02
C ILE A 66 -15.01 11.09 -20.63
N SER A 67 -13.69 11.16 -20.83
CA SER A 67 -12.94 10.00 -21.32
C SER A 67 -12.91 8.91 -20.24
N LYS A 68 -13.09 7.64 -20.66
CA LYS A 68 -13.04 6.46 -19.77
C LYS A 68 -11.73 6.37 -19.00
N MET A 69 -10.64 6.78 -19.63
CA MET A 69 -9.33 6.83 -18.99
C MET A 69 -9.22 7.98 -17.98
N GLY A 70 -9.81 9.13 -18.26
CA GLY A 70 -9.90 10.23 -17.29
C GLY A 70 -10.62 9.82 -16.00
N TYR A 71 -11.71 9.05 -16.15
CA TYR A 71 -12.40 8.44 -15.01
C TYR A 71 -11.49 7.50 -14.21
N PHE A 72 -10.79 6.56 -14.87
CA PHE A 72 -9.87 5.63 -14.20
C PHE A 72 -8.76 6.37 -13.44
N PHE A 73 -8.13 7.35 -14.07
CA PHE A 73 -7.08 8.14 -13.43
C PHE A 73 -7.60 8.99 -12.27
N SER A 74 -8.82 9.54 -12.35
CA SER A 74 -9.40 10.26 -11.21
C SER A 74 -9.56 9.36 -10.00
N LYS A 75 -9.97 8.10 -10.18
CA LYS A 75 -10.04 7.10 -9.10
C LYS A 75 -8.67 6.74 -8.56
N PHE A 76 -7.69 6.58 -9.43
CA PHE A 76 -6.32 6.36 -9.01
C PHE A 76 -5.77 7.50 -8.14
N PHE A 77 -6.03 8.77 -8.50
CA PHE A 77 -5.64 9.90 -7.67
C PHE A 77 -6.29 9.90 -6.28
N VAL A 78 -7.56 9.52 -6.20
CA VAL A 78 -8.24 9.36 -4.90
C VAL A 78 -7.55 8.28 -4.05
N VAL A 79 -7.23 7.13 -4.65
CA VAL A 79 -6.53 6.04 -3.97
C VAL A 79 -5.13 6.47 -3.54
N LEU A 80 -4.41 7.24 -4.36
CA LEU A 80 -3.09 7.78 -4.04
C LEU A 80 -3.15 8.71 -2.82
N ILE A 81 -4.08 9.67 -2.81
CA ILE A 81 -4.26 10.59 -1.69
C ILE A 81 -4.62 9.81 -0.42
N TYR A 82 -5.54 8.86 -0.51
CA TYR A 82 -5.96 8.03 0.62
C TYR A 82 -4.79 7.21 1.18
N SER A 83 -3.96 6.62 0.32
CA SER A 83 -2.76 5.87 0.71
C SER A 83 -1.76 6.75 1.46
N ILE A 84 -1.49 7.95 0.96
CA ILE A 84 -0.59 8.92 1.60
C ILE A 84 -1.15 9.35 2.96
N CYS A 85 -2.44 9.72 3.03
CA CYS A 85 -3.09 10.10 4.28
C CYS A 85 -3.04 8.97 5.32
N PHE A 86 -3.31 7.73 4.91
CA PHE A 86 -3.25 6.58 5.80
C PHE A 86 -1.85 6.40 6.40
N MET A 87 -0.80 6.52 5.57
CA MET A 87 0.58 6.40 6.04
C MET A 87 1.01 7.58 6.91
N LEU A 88 0.55 8.80 6.64
CA LEU A 88 0.80 9.96 7.51
C LEU A 88 0.13 9.80 8.88
N ILE A 89 -1.11 9.35 8.93
CA ILE A 89 -1.80 9.04 10.19
C ILE A 89 -1.04 7.95 10.97
N THR A 90 -0.54 6.93 10.27
CA THR A 90 0.27 5.88 10.89
C THR A 90 1.59 6.43 11.45
N ALA A 91 2.23 7.37 10.75
CA ALA A 91 3.44 8.04 11.21
C ALA A 91 3.17 8.86 12.49
N VAL A 92 2.10 9.68 12.49
CA VAL A 92 1.70 10.48 13.65
C VAL A 92 1.39 9.56 14.84
N ALA A 93 0.61 8.51 14.63
CA ALA A 93 0.31 7.54 15.69
C ALA A 93 1.58 6.86 16.23
N SER A 94 2.54 6.50 15.36
CA SER A 94 3.81 5.90 15.78
C SER A 94 4.64 6.85 16.64
N VAL A 95 4.69 8.15 16.30
CA VAL A 95 5.38 9.17 17.10
C VAL A 95 4.68 9.36 18.45
N LEU A 96 3.35 9.49 18.47
CA LEU A 96 2.58 9.67 19.70
C LEU A 96 2.80 8.51 20.65
N PHE A 97 2.63 7.27 20.18
CA PHE A 97 2.80 6.09 21.04
C PHE A 97 4.26 5.87 21.48
N SER A 98 5.24 6.30 20.72
CA SER A 98 6.65 6.17 21.11
C SER A 98 7.09 7.16 22.17
N VAL A 99 6.64 8.42 22.03
CA VAL A 99 7.05 9.53 22.91
C VAL A 99 6.23 9.55 24.19
N LEU A 100 4.88 9.43 24.11
CA LEU A 100 4.01 9.46 25.29
C LEU A 100 4.28 8.31 26.27
N SER A 101 4.71 7.16 25.75
CA SER A 101 5.03 6.01 26.61
C SER A 101 6.45 6.05 27.18
N GLY A 102 7.27 7.06 26.80
CA GLY A 102 8.64 7.20 27.32
C GLY A 102 9.64 6.14 26.82
N TYR A 103 9.25 5.32 25.82
CA TYR A 103 10.14 4.27 25.28
C TYR A 103 11.25 4.81 24.40
N VAL A 104 11.01 5.95 23.76
CA VAL A 104 11.90 6.53 22.75
C VAL A 104 12.21 7.98 23.08
N VAL A 105 13.48 8.35 23.03
CA VAL A 105 13.90 9.75 23.16
C VAL A 105 13.49 10.52 21.91
N PHE A 106 12.87 11.67 22.08
CA PHE A 106 12.47 12.53 20.98
C PHE A 106 13.67 12.98 20.15
N SER A 107 13.63 12.72 18.84
CA SER A 107 14.66 13.09 17.88
C SER A 107 14.03 13.56 16.56
N TRP A 108 14.25 14.81 16.20
CA TRP A 108 13.76 15.36 14.94
C TRP A 108 14.23 14.60 13.71
N ALA A 109 15.50 14.15 13.71
CA ALA A 109 16.06 13.39 12.59
C ALA A 109 15.30 12.08 12.36
N SER A 110 14.94 11.37 13.45
CA SER A 110 14.18 10.11 13.37
C SER A 110 12.74 10.33 12.91
N ILE A 111 12.10 11.43 13.30
CA ILE A 111 10.74 11.77 12.86
C ILE A 111 10.72 12.14 11.37
N LEU A 112 11.68 12.96 10.91
CA LEU A 112 11.79 13.29 9.48
C LEU A 112 12.06 12.05 8.62
N TYR A 113 12.90 11.14 9.11
CA TYR A 113 13.13 9.85 8.46
C TYR A 113 11.83 9.03 8.36
N LEU A 114 11.07 8.93 9.45
CA LEU A 114 9.78 8.25 9.49
C LEU A 114 8.79 8.84 8.49
N LEU A 115 8.63 10.17 8.48
CA LEU A 115 7.72 10.86 7.56
C LEU A 115 8.11 10.63 6.09
N LYS A 116 9.40 10.78 5.78
CA LYS A 116 9.92 10.52 4.41
C LYS A 116 9.62 9.09 3.97
N LYS A 117 9.86 8.11 4.84
CA LYS A 117 9.58 6.69 4.54
C LYS A 117 8.09 6.41 4.42
N CYS A 118 7.25 6.98 5.26
CA CYS A 118 5.79 6.82 5.17
C CYS A 118 5.25 7.41 3.86
N LEU A 119 5.73 8.56 3.41
CA LEU A 119 5.38 9.13 2.11
C LEU A 119 5.83 8.22 0.96
N GLU A 120 7.07 7.73 1.00
CA GLU A 120 7.59 6.78 0.00
C GLU A 120 6.71 5.53 -0.09
N ILE A 121 6.36 4.93 1.04
CA ILE A 121 5.50 3.75 1.13
C ILE A 121 4.10 4.08 0.56
N GLY A 122 3.49 5.19 0.98
CA GLY A 122 2.15 5.56 0.53
C GLY A 122 2.06 5.73 -0.99
N VAL A 123 3.04 6.40 -1.59
CA VAL A 123 3.08 6.60 -3.05
C VAL A 123 3.29 5.27 -3.77
N ILE A 124 4.30 4.49 -3.40
CA ILE A 124 4.61 3.25 -4.12
C ILE A 124 3.46 2.24 -3.98
N THR A 125 2.83 2.14 -2.80
CA THR A 125 1.70 1.22 -2.60
C THR A 125 0.51 1.57 -3.49
N ALA A 126 0.21 2.85 -3.69
CA ALA A 126 -0.86 3.26 -4.60
C ALA A 126 -0.62 2.74 -6.04
N PHE A 127 0.61 2.83 -6.55
CA PHE A 127 0.96 2.26 -7.87
C PHE A 127 0.87 0.73 -7.89
N VAL A 128 1.32 0.09 -6.83
CA VAL A 128 1.28 -1.37 -6.68
C VAL A 128 -0.18 -1.89 -6.62
N MET A 129 -1.13 -1.06 -6.18
CA MET A 129 -2.55 -1.42 -6.11
C MET A 129 -3.34 -1.13 -7.40
N LEU A 130 -2.70 -0.60 -8.46
CA LEU A 130 -3.34 -0.39 -9.77
C LEU A 130 -3.99 -1.66 -10.36
N PRO A 131 -3.39 -2.88 -10.27
CA PRO A 131 -4.05 -4.10 -10.76
C PRO A 131 -5.38 -4.35 -10.07
N ILE A 132 -5.47 -4.11 -8.76
CA ILE A 132 -6.71 -4.30 -7.99
C ILE A 132 -7.76 -3.26 -8.39
N LEU A 133 -7.37 -2.00 -8.56
CA LEU A 133 -8.26 -0.95 -9.05
C LEU A 133 -8.80 -1.30 -10.45
N ALA A 134 -7.95 -1.80 -11.34
CA ALA A 134 -8.34 -2.20 -12.68
C ALA A 134 -9.32 -3.39 -12.67
N ILE A 135 -9.11 -4.38 -11.78
CA ILE A 135 -10.04 -5.50 -11.59
C ILE A 135 -11.35 -5.00 -11.02
N ALA A 136 -11.34 -4.12 -10.01
CA ALA A 136 -12.55 -3.54 -9.45
C ALA A 136 -13.39 -2.83 -10.51
N THR A 137 -12.76 -2.10 -11.45
CA THR A 137 -13.47 -1.45 -12.55
C THR A 137 -14.10 -2.43 -13.54
N SER A 138 -13.63 -3.67 -13.62
CA SER A 138 -14.18 -4.69 -14.51
C SER A 138 -15.40 -5.42 -13.95
N GLN A 139 -15.58 -5.41 -12.63
CA GLN A 139 -16.61 -6.19 -11.93
C GLN A 139 -17.82 -5.34 -11.54
N LYS A 140 -18.99 -5.96 -11.47
CA LYS A 140 -20.22 -5.32 -10.98
C LYS A 140 -20.42 -5.51 -9.47
N GLY A 141 -19.94 -6.63 -8.93
CA GLY A 141 -20.05 -6.98 -7.50
C GLY A 141 -18.76 -6.62 -6.74
N TYR A 142 -18.88 -6.52 -5.42
CA TYR A 142 -17.74 -6.18 -4.53
C TYR A 142 -17.01 -7.41 -3.97
N ILE A 143 -17.67 -8.59 -3.90
CA ILE A 143 -17.09 -9.77 -3.24
C ILE A 143 -15.84 -10.26 -3.98
N LEU A 144 -15.92 -10.42 -5.29
CA LEU A 144 -14.83 -10.95 -6.09
C LEU A 144 -13.57 -10.07 -6.05
N PRO A 145 -13.63 -8.73 -6.23
CA PRO A 145 -12.44 -7.88 -6.10
C PRO A 145 -11.83 -7.92 -4.70
N ILE A 146 -12.65 -8.03 -3.63
CA ILE A 146 -12.14 -8.16 -2.25
C ILE A 146 -11.39 -9.50 -2.08
N CYS A 147 -11.95 -10.62 -2.55
CA CYS A 147 -11.28 -11.91 -2.51
C CYS A 147 -9.95 -11.88 -3.28
N ILE A 148 -9.95 -11.27 -4.48
CA ILE A 148 -8.72 -11.11 -5.28
C ILE A 148 -7.70 -10.23 -4.53
N THR A 149 -8.14 -9.19 -3.85
CA THR A 149 -7.24 -8.34 -3.04
C THR A 149 -6.52 -9.15 -1.96
N LEU A 150 -7.24 -10.01 -1.24
CA LEU A 150 -6.63 -10.88 -0.23
C LEU A 150 -5.60 -11.83 -0.84
N VAL A 151 -6.00 -12.52 -1.92
CA VAL A 151 -5.08 -13.42 -2.65
C VAL A 151 -3.85 -12.65 -3.17
N TYR A 152 -4.04 -11.46 -3.71
CA TYR A 152 -2.98 -10.60 -4.20
C TYR A 152 -2.00 -10.18 -3.08
N ALA A 153 -2.51 -9.77 -1.91
CA ALA A 153 -1.69 -9.39 -0.77
C ALA A 153 -0.86 -10.58 -0.25
N PHE A 154 -1.49 -11.74 -0.08
CA PHE A 154 -0.79 -12.95 0.38
C PHE A 154 0.18 -13.50 -0.67
N SER A 155 -0.19 -13.50 -1.95
CA SER A 155 0.72 -13.95 -3.02
C SER A 155 1.97 -13.08 -3.11
N GLY A 156 1.86 -11.77 -2.91
CA GLY A 156 3.00 -10.86 -2.85
C GLY A 156 4.00 -11.23 -1.75
N PHE A 157 3.50 -11.66 -0.59
CA PHE A 157 4.36 -12.10 0.50
C PHE A 157 5.04 -13.45 0.19
N VAL A 158 4.30 -14.42 -0.34
CA VAL A 158 4.84 -15.75 -0.70
C VAL A 158 5.84 -15.64 -1.86
N ILE A 159 5.50 -14.91 -2.91
CA ILE A 159 6.37 -14.76 -4.10
C ILE A 159 7.67 -14.04 -3.76
N MET A 160 7.68 -13.16 -2.74
CA MET A 160 8.89 -12.49 -2.29
C MET A 160 9.99 -13.49 -1.86
N THR A 161 9.62 -14.64 -1.31
CA THR A 161 10.59 -15.68 -0.91
C THR A 161 11.16 -16.44 -2.10
N ILE A 162 10.45 -16.49 -3.24
CA ILE A 162 10.85 -17.20 -4.45
C ILE A 162 11.58 -16.26 -5.41
N ASN A 163 10.92 -15.17 -5.79
CA ASN A 163 11.47 -14.16 -6.70
C ASN A 163 10.88 -12.78 -6.38
N MET A 164 11.72 -11.88 -5.87
CA MET A 164 11.32 -10.55 -5.42
C MET A 164 10.85 -9.62 -6.55
N TYR A 165 11.15 -9.95 -7.82
CA TYR A 165 10.90 -9.07 -8.97
C TYR A 165 9.71 -9.52 -9.83
N LEU A 166 8.98 -10.56 -9.42
CA LEU A 166 7.86 -11.08 -10.20
C LEU A 166 6.53 -10.39 -9.85
N HIS A 167 6.33 -10.03 -8.59
CA HIS A 167 5.09 -9.48 -8.08
C HIS A 167 5.29 -8.03 -7.62
N PRO A 168 4.39 -7.09 -7.94
CA PRO A 168 4.59 -5.67 -7.61
C PRO A 168 4.68 -5.40 -6.11
N LEU A 169 3.92 -6.12 -5.25
CA LEU A 169 4.06 -6.02 -3.80
C LEU A 169 5.44 -6.48 -3.31
N SER A 170 5.98 -7.56 -3.86
CA SER A 170 7.32 -8.03 -3.52
C SER A 170 8.38 -7.01 -3.94
N SER A 171 8.25 -6.45 -5.15
CA SER A 171 9.13 -5.41 -5.68
C SER A 171 9.06 -4.12 -4.87
N MET A 172 7.86 -3.73 -4.38
CA MET A 172 7.72 -2.61 -3.43
C MET A 172 8.57 -2.84 -2.18
N GLY A 173 8.53 -4.05 -1.62
CA GLY A 173 9.34 -4.40 -0.47
C GLY A 173 10.83 -4.21 -0.71
N VAL A 174 11.34 -4.63 -1.86
CA VAL A 174 12.74 -4.44 -2.26
C VAL A 174 13.13 -2.95 -2.27
N ILE A 175 12.28 -2.08 -2.83
CA ILE A 175 12.54 -0.64 -2.91
C ILE A 175 12.60 -0.03 -1.50
N ILE A 176 11.65 -0.39 -0.65
CA ILE A 176 11.55 0.20 0.70
C ILE A 176 12.67 -0.30 1.60
N MET A 177 13.03 -1.58 1.45
CA MET A 177 14.06 -2.24 2.26
C MET A 177 15.49 -2.11 1.71
N ARG A 178 15.71 -1.29 0.68
CA ARG A 178 17.03 -1.12 0.04
C ARG A 178 18.18 -0.83 1.03
N ASN A 179 17.86 -0.23 2.18
CA ASN A 179 18.82 0.09 3.23
C ASN A 179 18.86 -0.97 4.36
N LYS A 180 18.33 -2.20 4.15
CA LYS A 180 18.20 -3.27 5.15
C LYS A 180 17.46 -2.81 6.42
N ASP A 181 16.43 -2.00 6.23
CA ASP A 181 15.77 -1.26 7.31
C ASP A 181 14.76 -2.06 8.13
N ILE A 182 14.42 -3.30 7.76
CA ILE A 182 13.42 -4.10 8.48
C ILE A 182 14.06 -5.37 9.08
N PRO A 183 13.98 -5.54 10.41
CA PRO A 183 14.52 -6.73 11.07
C PRO A 183 13.71 -7.99 10.72
N GLY A 184 14.41 -9.12 10.53
CA GLY A 184 13.77 -10.44 10.41
C GLY A 184 13.46 -10.91 8.99
N LEU A 185 13.71 -10.12 7.94
CA LEU A 185 13.61 -10.56 6.56
C LEU A 185 15.01 -10.74 5.95
N ILE A 186 15.34 -11.98 5.63
CA ILE A 186 16.57 -12.31 4.90
C ILE A 186 16.17 -12.51 3.45
N PHE A 187 16.71 -11.69 2.56
CA PHE A 187 16.49 -11.84 1.14
C PHE A 187 17.40 -12.91 0.57
N SER A 188 16.85 -13.79 -0.24
CA SER A 188 17.59 -14.84 -0.96
C SER A 188 18.34 -14.31 -2.19
N GLN A 189 18.02 -13.11 -2.64
CA GLN A 189 18.59 -12.50 -3.85
C GLN A 189 19.18 -11.12 -3.53
N GLU A 190 20.12 -10.66 -4.36
CA GLU A 190 20.66 -9.31 -4.27
C GLU A 190 19.62 -8.23 -4.58
N ILE A 191 19.65 -7.13 -3.81
CA ILE A 191 18.70 -6.03 -3.95
C ILE A 191 19.04 -5.19 -5.19
N ASN A 192 18.21 -5.30 -6.23
CA ASN A 192 18.30 -4.50 -7.45
C ASN A 192 17.08 -3.57 -7.57
N VAL A 193 17.23 -2.33 -7.11
CA VAL A 193 16.14 -1.33 -7.09
C VAL A 193 15.62 -0.98 -8.49
N PRO A 194 16.45 -0.77 -9.54
CA PRO A 194 15.98 -0.57 -10.89
C PRO A 194 15.07 -1.68 -11.41
N LEU A 195 15.40 -2.94 -11.13
CA LEU A 195 14.59 -4.09 -11.56
C LEU A 195 13.22 -4.11 -10.86
N ALA A 196 13.18 -3.73 -9.59
CA ALA A 196 11.95 -3.62 -8.83
C ALA A 196 11.03 -2.51 -9.38
N PHE A 197 11.59 -1.34 -9.73
CA PHE A 197 10.82 -0.27 -10.39
C PHE A 197 10.29 -0.72 -11.75
N LEU A 198 11.10 -1.40 -12.55
CA LEU A 198 10.69 -1.93 -13.85
C LEU A 198 9.50 -2.89 -13.71
N CYS A 199 9.52 -3.79 -12.71
CA CYS A 199 8.39 -4.68 -12.42
C CYS A 199 7.11 -3.87 -12.12
N ILE A 200 7.17 -2.87 -11.23
CA ILE A 200 6.01 -2.04 -10.88
C ILE A 200 5.51 -1.27 -12.11
N CYS A 201 6.39 -0.74 -12.95
CA CYS A 201 6.01 -0.05 -14.19
C CYS A 201 5.29 -0.99 -15.16
N ILE A 202 5.79 -2.20 -15.39
CA ILE A 202 5.16 -3.18 -16.28
C ILE A 202 3.75 -3.51 -15.77
N TRP A 203 3.60 -3.84 -14.48
CA TRP A 203 2.31 -4.14 -13.91
C TRP A 203 1.34 -2.96 -13.96
N SER A 204 1.84 -1.73 -13.78
CA SER A 204 1.04 -0.51 -13.91
C SER A 204 0.52 -0.32 -15.33
N ILE A 205 1.38 -0.49 -16.34
CA ILE A 205 0.99 -0.39 -17.75
C ILE A 205 -0.05 -1.45 -18.11
N VAL A 206 0.18 -2.70 -17.73
CA VAL A 206 -0.76 -3.82 -17.96
C VAL A 206 -2.11 -3.52 -17.31
N SER A 207 -2.11 -2.98 -16.10
CA SER A 207 -3.34 -2.62 -15.37
C SER A 207 -4.12 -1.51 -16.06
N VAL A 208 -3.45 -0.48 -16.54
CA VAL A 208 -4.06 0.63 -17.30
C VAL A 208 -4.66 0.12 -18.61
N LEU A 209 -3.95 -0.73 -19.35
CA LEU A 209 -4.47 -1.35 -20.58
C LEU A 209 -5.68 -2.23 -20.30
N PHE A 210 -5.64 -3.04 -19.26
CA PHE A 210 -6.77 -3.88 -18.83
C PHE A 210 -7.98 -3.03 -18.45
N ALA A 211 -7.79 -1.96 -17.67
CA ALA A 211 -8.86 -1.04 -17.29
C ALA A 211 -9.50 -0.37 -18.53
N ASN A 212 -8.69 0.03 -19.52
CA ASN A 212 -9.18 0.61 -20.77
C ASN A 212 -10.09 -0.37 -21.52
N ILE A 213 -9.68 -1.64 -21.65
CA ILE A 213 -10.47 -2.68 -22.31
C ILE A 213 -11.76 -2.96 -21.51
N ALA A 214 -11.65 -3.08 -20.19
CA ALA A 214 -12.79 -3.37 -19.32
C ALA A 214 -13.85 -2.27 -19.38
N LEU A 215 -13.43 -1.00 -19.27
CA LEU A 215 -14.30 0.16 -19.39
C LEU A 215 -14.83 0.33 -20.83
N GLY A 216 -14.08 -0.11 -21.85
CA GLY A 216 -14.53 -0.12 -23.24
C GLY A 216 -15.73 -1.04 -23.47
N ARG A 217 -15.80 -2.16 -22.80
CA ARG A 217 -16.88 -3.15 -22.91
C ARG A 217 -18.14 -2.79 -22.10
N ARG A 218 -18.04 -1.87 -21.18
CA ARG A 218 -19.19 -1.33 -20.45
C ARG A 218 -19.90 -0.30 -21.34
N LYS A 219 -21.00 -0.73 -22.00
CA LYS A 219 -21.96 0.10 -22.71
C LYS A 219 -23.11 0.45 -21.79
#